data_f4a3bb562abf5971479a8754085ca6b0
#
_entry.id   f4a3bb562abf5971479a8754085ca6b0
#
_cell.length_a   1.000
_cell.length_b   1.000
_cell.length_c   1.000
_cell.angle_alpha   90.00
_cell.angle_beta   90.00
_cell.angle_gamma   90.00
#
_symmetry.space_group_name_H-M   'P 1'
#
loop_
_entity.id
_entity.type
_entity.pdbx_description
1 polymer ?
#
loop_
_entity_poly.entity_id
_entity_poly.type
_entity_poly.pdbx_seq_one_letter_code
_entity_poly.pdbx_strand_id
1 'polypeptide(L)'
;MKRRAAVLGSPIRHSLSPTLHRAAYAALGLTGWCYDAVTCDEAALPAFVEQLGPEWAGLSLTMPLKRAAMRVADEVSALASAVGAANTLVLGPAGQPRRAENTDVAGIVAALREAGIQRVRAGVILGAGGTAQAALAALRELGETAPTVAVRDPARTADLIATADRLSVRPRIVGGLPEVELADTDLVVSTLPPGAADAISGRPWPTRPVVLDVVYTPWPTPLASSALAAGCQIVSGLAVLLHQAVAQVELMTGRCAPIAQMRAALEAAVRSR
;
A
#
# COMPACT_ATOMS: atom_id res chain seq x y z
N MET A 1 -29.53 -7.50 -4.07
CA MET A 1 -29.14 -6.44 -5.03
C MET A 1 -27.74 -6.74 -5.54
N LYS A 2 -27.49 -6.64 -6.85
CA LYS A 2 -26.13 -6.80 -7.39
C LYS A 2 -25.28 -5.61 -6.98
N ARG A 3 -24.08 -5.85 -6.45
CA ARG A 3 -23.11 -4.81 -6.07
C ARG A 3 -21.78 -5.09 -6.77
N ARG A 4 -21.07 -4.04 -7.15
CA ARG A 4 -19.82 -4.11 -7.90
C ARG A 4 -18.70 -3.34 -7.19
N ALA A 5 -17.50 -3.87 -7.26
CA ALA A 5 -16.29 -3.16 -6.98
C ALA A 5 -15.20 -3.61 -7.96
N ALA A 6 -14.13 -2.86 -8.08
CA ALA A 6 -13.02 -3.22 -8.96
C ALA A 6 -11.71 -2.62 -8.45
N VAL A 7 -10.60 -3.20 -8.88
CA VAL A 7 -9.30 -2.55 -8.82
C VAL A 7 -8.97 -1.93 -10.18
N LEU A 8 -8.53 -0.67 -10.17
CA LEU A 8 -8.12 0.10 -11.33
C LEU A 8 -6.63 0.44 -11.27
N GLY A 9 -5.97 0.39 -12.41
CA GLY A 9 -4.55 0.75 -12.57
C GLY A 9 -4.01 0.36 -13.94
N SER A 10 -2.76 0.70 -14.21
CA SER A 10 -2.08 0.33 -15.46
C SER A 10 -0.57 0.11 -15.21
N PRO A 11 -0.08 -1.15 -15.36
CA PRO A 11 -0.79 -2.39 -15.67
C PRO A 11 -1.55 -2.95 -14.46
N ILE A 12 -2.62 -3.75 -14.69
CA ILE A 12 -3.46 -4.29 -13.60
C ILE A 12 -3.64 -5.82 -13.65
N ARG A 13 -3.25 -6.48 -14.74
CA ARG A 13 -3.53 -7.91 -14.99
C ARG A 13 -3.04 -8.86 -13.88
N HIS A 14 -1.99 -8.49 -13.17
CA HIS A 14 -1.37 -9.33 -12.14
C HIS A 14 -1.85 -9.02 -10.71
N SER A 15 -2.87 -8.16 -10.58
CA SER A 15 -3.42 -7.80 -9.28
C SER A 15 -4.04 -9.01 -8.57
N LEU A 16 -3.72 -9.18 -7.29
CA LEU A 16 -4.31 -10.19 -6.41
C LEU A 16 -5.54 -9.65 -5.64
N SER A 17 -5.87 -8.37 -5.80
CA SER A 17 -7.05 -7.76 -5.16
C SER A 17 -8.36 -8.50 -5.50
N PRO A 18 -8.61 -8.95 -6.77
CA PRO A 18 -9.81 -9.73 -7.05
C PRO A 18 -9.90 -11.03 -6.26
N THR A 19 -8.78 -11.72 -6.03
CA THR A 19 -8.73 -12.94 -5.21
C THR A 19 -9.15 -12.65 -3.77
N LEU A 20 -8.60 -11.61 -3.17
CA LEU A 20 -8.88 -11.21 -1.79
C LEU A 20 -10.34 -10.81 -1.60
N HIS A 21 -10.84 -9.90 -2.44
CA HIS A 21 -12.20 -9.38 -2.32
C HIS A 21 -13.26 -10.45 -2.61
N ARG A 22 -13.06 -11.30 -3.62
CA ARG A 22 -14.00 -12.40 -3.93
C ARG A 22 -14.03 -13.42 -2.80
N ALA A 23 -12.90 -13.75 -2.18
CA ALA A 23 -12.85 -14.61 -1.00
C ALA A 23 -13.60 -13.98 0.19
N ALA A 24 -13.45 -12.68 0.40
CA ALA A 24 -14.18 -11.96 1.44
C ALA A 24 -15.69 -11.99 1.17
N TYR A 25 -16.13 -11.71 -0.06
CA TYR A 25 -17.55 -11.71 -0.42
C TYR A 25 -18.17 -13.08 -0.26
N ALA A 26 -17.46 -14.14 -0.67
CA ALA A 26 -17.93 -15.52 -0.49
C ALA A 26 -18.10 -15.88 1.01
N ALA A 27 -17.10 -15.57 1.84
CA ALA A 27 -17.13 -15.85 3.27
C ALA A 27 -18.21 -15.02 4.02
N LEU A 28 -18.52 -13.83 3.54
CA LEU A 28 -19.59 -12.97 4.08
C LEU A 28 -20.98 -13.31 3.54
N GLY A 29 -21.10 -14.30 2.66
CA GLY A 29 -22.39 -14.66 2.01
C GLY A 29 -22.92 -13.58 1.07
N LEU A 30 -22.05 -12.72 0.53
CA LEU A 30 -22.42 -11.63 -0.38
C LEU A 30 -22.52 -12.13 -1.83
N THR A 31 -23.47 -13.04 -2.10
CA THR A 31 -23.61 -13.75 -3.39
C THR A 31 -23.92 -12.83 -4.58
N GLY A 32 -24.42 -11.62 -4.33
CA GLY A 32 -24.68 -10.62 -5.35
C GLY A 32 -23.52 -9.66 -5.63
N TRP A 33 -22.35 -9.85 -4.97
CA TRP A 33 -21.21 -8.98 -5.13
C TRP A 33 -20.20 -9.54 -6.13
N CYS A 34 -19.64 -8.65 -6.96
CA CYS A 34 -18.50 -8.99 -7.82
C CYS A 34 -17.36 -8.00 -7.66
N TYR A 35 -16.15 -8.48 -7.96
CA TYR A 35 -14.95 -7.66 -7.93
C TYR A 35 -14.08 -7.97 -9.15
N ASP A 36 -13.77 -6.96 -9.93
CA ASP A 36 -13.07 -7.08 -11.21
C ASP A 36 -11.72 -6.32 -11.18
N ALA A 37 -10.90 -6.54 -12.21
CA ALA A 37 -9.71 -5.75 -12.50
C ALA A 37 -9.91 -5.02 -13.82
N VAL A 38 -9.73 -3.70 -13.81
CA VAL A 38 -9.96 -2.83 -14.97
C VAL A 38 -8.70 -2.02 -15.25
N THR A 39 -8.18 -2.11 -16.48
CA THR A 39 -7.07 -1.27 -16.91
C THR A 39 -7.58 0.16 -17.07
N CYS A 40 -6.96 1.09 -16.33
CA CYS A 40 -7.32 2.49 -16.33
C CYS A 40 -6.07 3.33 -16.07
N ASP A 41 -5.88 4.37 -16.83
CA ASP A 41 -4.86 5.40 -16.62
C ASP A 41 -5.46 6.68 -16.01
N GLU A 42 -4.62 7.67 -15.75
CA GLU A 42 -5.07 8.93 -15.13
C GLU A 42 -6.04 9.72 -16.00
N ALA A 43 -5.90 9.65 -17.33
CA ALA A 43 -6.73 10.38 -18.28
C ALA A 43 -8.14 9.78 -18.37
N ALA A 44 -8.24 8.45 -18.28
CA ALA A 44 -9.50 7.73 -18.37
C ALA A 44 -10.31 7.74 -17.05
N LEU A 45 -9.64 7.94 -15.90
CA LEU A 45 -10.29 7.80 -14.60
C LEU A 45 -11.51 8.70 -14.39
N PRO A 46 -11.50 10.00 -14.74
CA PRO A 46 -12.67 10.86 -14.54
C PRO A 46 -13.91 10.35 -15.29
N ALA A 47 -13.77 10.06 -16.57
CA ALA A 47 -14.88 9.56 -17.39
C ALA A 47 -15.39 8.19 -16.91
N PHE A 48 -14.48 7.32 -16.43
CA PHE A 48 -14.85 6.04 -15.83
C PHE A 48 -15.71 6.25 -14.57
N VAL A 49 -15.29 7.15 -13.67
CA VAL A 49 -16.00 7.42 -12.41
C VAL A 49 -17.36 8.08 -12.65
N GLU A 50 -17.50 8.93 -13.65
CA GLU A 50 -18.77 9.58 -14.01
C GLU A 50 -19.82 8.58 -14.54
N GLN A 51 -19.39 7.47 -15.12
CA GLN A 51 -20.28 6.43 -15.67
C GLN A 51 -20.72 5.39 -14.65
N LEU A 52 -20.29 5.49 -13.38
CA LEU A 52 -20.63 4.51 -12.36
C LEU A 52 -22.06 4.67 -11.89
N GLY A 53 -22.82 3.59 -12.00
CA GLY A 53 -24.20 3.52 -11.50
C GLY A 53 -24.27 3.19 -9.99
N PRO A 54 -25.49 3.18 -9.44
CA PRO A 54 -25.73 2.94 -8.01
C PRO A 54 -25.37 1.53 -7.54
N GLU A 55 -25.09 0.60 -8.45
CA GLU A 55 -24.63 -0.75 -8.13
C GLU A 55 -23.17 -0.77 -7.65
N TRP A 56 -22.39 0.26 -7.89
CA TRP A 56 -21.01 0.32 -7.47
C TRP A 56 -20.87 0.66 -5.99
N ALA A 57 -20.02 -0.10 -5.29
CA ALA A 57 -19.72 0.08 -3.87
C ALA A 57 -18.38 0.76 -3.64
N GLY A 58 -17.44 0.64 -4.57
CA GLY A 58 -16.14 1.27 -4.46
C GLY A 58 -15.15 0.81 -5.51
N LEU A 59 -14.03 1.52 -5.55
CA LEU A 59 -12.88 1.22 -6.39
C LEU A 59 -11.62 1.15 -5.54
N SER A 60 -10.82 0.11 -5.75
CA SER A 60 -9.41 0.11 -5.32
C SER A 60 -8.56 0.72 -6.41
N LEU A 61 -7.63 1.57 -6.06
CA LEU A 61 -6.85 2.36 -7.01
C LEU A 61 -5.36 2.15 -6.76
N THR A 62 -4.66 1.69 -7.80
CA THR A 62 -3.21 1.52 -7.73
C THR A 62 -2.50 2.43 -8.74
N MET A 63 -1.22 2.23 -8.98
CA MET A 63 -0.43 3.01 -9.93
C MET A 63 -1.09 3.03 -11.32
N PRO A 64 -1.20 4.21 -11.98
CA PRO A 64 -0.73 5.52 -11.53
C PRO A 64 -1.79 6.36 -10.79
N LEU A 65 -2.93 5.82 -10.40
CA LEU A 65 -4.19 6.50 -10.10
C LEU A 65 -4.28 7.13 -8.70
N LYS A 66 -3.38 6.83 -7.76
CA LYS A 66 -3.55 7.19 -6.33
C LYS A 66 -3.72 8.70 -6.07
N ARG A 67 -3.14 9.56 -6.91
CA ARG A 67 -3.34 11.01 -6.84
C ARG A 67 -4.57 11.47 -7.60
N ALA A 68 -4.79 10.89 -8.77
CA ALA A 68 -5.96 11.17 -9.58
C ALA A 68 -7.26 10.86 -8.83
N ALA A 69 -7.24 9.82 -7.98
CA ALA A 69 -8.36 9.44 -7.11
C ALA A 69 -8.89 10.59 -6.25
N MET A 70 -8.00 11.43 -5.71
CA MET A 70 -8.39 12.56 -4.88
C MET A 70 -9.11 13.66 -5.67
N ARG A 71 -8.85 13.78 -6.97
CA ARG A 71 -9.46 14.78 -7.85
C ARG A 71 -10.86 14.40 -8.34
N VAL A 72 -11.18 13.11 -8.33
CA VAL A 72 -12.48 12.57 -8.78
C VAL A 72 -13.43 12.28 -7.61
N ALA A 73 -12.96 12.43 -6.38
CA ALA A 73 -13.74 12.30 -5.17
C ALA A 73 -14.45 13.61 -4.83
N ASP A 74 -15.62 13.51 -4.23
CA ASP A 74 -16.36 14.67 -3.69
C ASP A 74 -15.83 15.03 -2.29
N GLU A 75 -15.35 14.02 -1.55
CA GLU A 75 -14.73 14.16 -0.23
C GLU A 75 -13.41 13.40 -0.17
N VAL A 76 -12.43 13.94 0.54
CA VAL A 76 -11.14 13.30 0.79
C VAL A 76 -10.96 13.17 2.29
N SER A 77 -10.69 11.96 2.77
CA SER A 77 -10.46 11.75 4.20
C SER A 77 -9.23 12.50 4.71
N ALA A 78 -9.21 12.83 5.99
CA ALA A 78 -8.09 13.51 6.61
C ALA A 78 -6.77 12.77 6.40
N LEU A 79 -6.79 11.41 6.46
CA LEU A 79 -5.60 10.60 6.22
C LEU A 79 -5.16 10.64 4.76
N ALA A 80 -6.08 10.46 3.80
CA ALA A 80 -5.74 10.55 2.38
C ALA A 80 -5.21 11.94 2.01
N SER A 81 -5.78 13.00 2.57
CA SER A 81 -5.31 14.38 2.41
C SER A 81 -3.92 14.57 2.99
N ALA A 82 -3.66 14.08 4.21
CA ALA A 82 -2.35 14.17 4.84
C ALA A 82 -1.28 13.40 4.05
N VAL A 83 -1.59 12.20 3.58
CA VAL A 83 -0.70 11.40 2.74
C VAL A 83 -0.51 12.02 1.35
N GLY A 84 -1.53 12.68 0.80
CA GLY A 84 -1.52 13.20 -0.57
C GLY A 84 -1.78 12.13 -1.64
N ALA A 85 -2.36 11.00 -1.25
CA ALA A 85 -2.70 9.89 -2.12
C ALA A 85 -3.87 9.07 -1.54
N ALA A 86 -4.73 8.56 -2.40
CA ALA A 86 -5.81 7.65 -2.04
C ALA A 86 -5.72 6.37 -2.87
N ASN A 87 -5.89 5.21 -2.23
CA ASN A 87 -5.93 3.92 -2.91
C ASN A 87 -7.34 3.33 -2.95
N THR A 88 -8.33 4.05 -2.43
CA THR A 88 -9.72 3.59 -2.32
C THR A 88 -10.66 4.74 -2.60
N LEU A 89 -11.67 4.52 -3.45
CA LEU A 89 -12.81 5.39 -3.62
C LEU A 89 -14.06 4.64 -3.14
N VAL A 90 -14.65 5.10 -2.05
CA VAL A 90 -15.89 4.54 -1.51
C VAL A 90 -17.07 5.21 -2.20
N LEU A 91 -17.98 4.40 -2.70
CA LEU A 91 -19.18 4.83 -3.42
C LEU A 91 -20.40 4.46 -2.58
N GLY A 92 -21.06 5.47 -2.04
CA GLY A 92 -22.29 5.33 -1.28
C GLY A 92 -23.52 5.06 -2.19
N PRO A 93 -24.70 4.86 -1.58
CA PRO A 93 -25.97 4.90 -2.29
C PRO A 93 -26.12 6.17 -3.13
N ALA A 94 -27.04 6.14 -4.10
CA ALA A 94 -27.29 7.29 -4.97
C ALA A 94 -27.49 8.60 -4.16
N GLY A 95 -26.76 9.63 -4.53
CA GLY A 95 -26.81 10.93 -3.86
C GLY A 95 -25.83 11.09 -2.67
N GLN A 96 -25.10 10.05 -2.29
CA GLN A 96 -24.03 10.20 -1.32
C GLN A 96 -22.69 10.58 -1.98
N PRO A 97 -21.83 11.34 -1.29
CA PRO A 97 -20.54 11.75 -1.84
C PRO A 97 -19.61 10.55 -2.06
N ARG A 98 -18.84 10.60 -3.14
CA ARG A 98 -17.72 9.71 -3.38
C ARG A 98 -16.57 10.10 -2.46
N ARG A 99 -16.13 9.18 -1.61
CA ARG A 99 -15.10 9.46 -0.62
C ARG A 99 -13.77 8.78 -0.95
N ALA A 100 -12.70 9.56 -1.07
CA ALA A 100 -11.35 9.06 -1.24
C ALA A 100 -10.71 8.71 0.11
N GLU A 101 -10.18 7.49 0.22
CA GLU A 101 -9.56 6.93 1.42
C GLU A 101 -8.18 6.39 1.12
N ASN A 102 -7.32 6.34 2.15
CA ASN A 102 -6.03 5.66 2.07
C ASN A 102 -5.99 4.48 3.03
N THR A 103 -6.05 3.26 2.51
CA THR A 103 -5.92 2.03 3.29
C THR A 103 -4.51 1.46 3.27
N ASP A 104 -3.57 2.04 2.49
CA ASP A 104 -2.18 1.58 2.48
C ASP A 104 -1.51 1.80 3.84
N VAL A 105 -1.79 2.92 4.51
CA VAL A 105 -1.25 3.22 5.85
C VAL A 105 -1.66 2.14 6.84
N ALA A 106 -2.96 1.87 6.94
CA ALA A 106 -3.48 0.80 7.80
C ALA A 106 -2.90 -0.57 7.43
N GLY A 107 -2.73 -0.84 6.13
CA GLY A 107 -2.10 -2.05 5.61
C GLY A 107 -0.66 -2.23 6.09
N ILE A 108 0.16 -1.18 6.00
CA ILE A 108 1.56 -1.21 6.45
C ILE A 108 1.62 -1.37 7.97
N VAL A 109 0.86 -0.59 8.73
CA VAL A 109 0.84 -0.66 10.20
C VAL A 109 0.41 -2.05 10.67
N ALA A 110 -0.67 -2.61 10.11
CA ALA A 110 -1.16 -3.93 10.49
C ALA A 110 -0.17 -5.05 10.14
N ALA A 111 0.47 -4.99 8.96
CA ALA A 111 1.49 -5.96 8.57
C ALA A 111 2.72 -5.92 9.50
N LEU A 112 3.15 -4.75 9.92
CA LEU A 112 4.26 -4.57 10.86
C LEU A 112 3.87 -5.04 12.28
N ARG A 113 2.67 -4.71 12.75
CA ARG A 113 2.15 -5.18 14.05
C ARG A 113 2.02 -6.70 14.09
N GLU A 114 1.56 -7.33 13.02
CA GLU A 114 1.51 -8.79 12.91
C GLU A 114 2.90 -9.42 12.97
N ALA A 115 3.92 -8.73 12.45
CA ALA A 115 5.33 -9.11 12.56
C ALA A 115 5.95 -8.81 13.95
N GLY A 116 5.16 -8.32 14.91
CA GLY A 116 5.61 -8.01 16.28
C GLY A 116 6.12 -6.58 16.48
N ILE A 117 6.10 -5.74 15.45
CA ILE A 117 6.59 -4.35 15.52
C ILE A 117 5.48 -3.44 16.07
N GLN A 118 5.60 -3.04 17.32
CA GLN A 118 4.66 -2.12 17.97
C GLN A 118 5.12 -0.65 17.91
N ARG A 119 6.43 -0.43 17.78
CA ARG A 119 7.06 0.89 17.72
C ARG A 119 8.31 0.85 16.83
N VAL A 120 8.55 1.95 16.13
CA VAL A 120 9.76 2.18 15.33
C VAL A 120 10.49 3.41 15.91
N ARG A 121 11.82 3.34 16.01
CA ARG A 121 12.67 4.43 16.52
C ARG A 121 13.66 4.93 15.48
N ALA A 122 14.06 4.05 14.56
CA ALA A 122 15.01 4.36 13.50
C ALA A 122 14.58 3.66 12.20
N GLY A 123 13.68 4.32 11.46
CA GLY A 123 13.12 3.81 10.22
C GLY A 123 13.86 4.32 8.97
N VAL A 124 14.03 3.44 8.00
CA VAL A 124 14.50 3.78 6.65
C VAL A 124 13.42 3.47 5.64
N ILE A 125 13.09 4.44 4.79
CA ILE A 125 12.18 4.24 3.64
C ILE A 125 13.01 4.32 2.36
N LEU A 126 12.85 3.33 1.48
CA LEU A 126 13.45 3.32 0.15
C LEU A 126 12.40 3.72 -0.88
N GLY A 127 12.58 4.88 -1.52
CA GLY A 127 11.65 5.45 -2.50
C GLY A 127 10.88 6.67 -2.00
N ALA A 128 10.19 7.37 -2.92
CA ALA A 128 9.43 8.59 -2.64
C ALA A 128 8.04 8.64 -3.31
N GLY A 129 7.54 7.52 -3.83
CA GLY A 129 6.21 7.43 -4.46
C GLY A 129 5.05 7.39 -3.46
N GLY A 130 3.82 7.22 -3.95
CA GLY A 130 2.62 7.20 -3.11
C GLY A 130 2.65 6.14 -1.99
N THR A 131 3.31 5.00 -2.21
CA THR A 131 3.50 3.97 -1.16
C THR A 131 4.53 4.43 -0.12
N ALA A 132 5.58 5.17 -0.52
CA ALA A 132 6.52 5.77 0.43
C ALA A 132 5.84 6.85 1.29
N GLN A 133 4.94 7.64 0.72
CA GLN A 133 4.13 8.60 1.46
C GLN A 133 3.25 7.90 2.50
N ALA A 134 2.61 6.78 2.13
CA ALA A 134 1.86 5.96 3.08
C ALA A 134 2.77 5.32 4.15
N ALA A 135 3.98 4.87 3.79
CA ALA A 135 4.97 4.37 4.73
C ALA A 135 5.39 5.44 5.73
N LEU A 136 5.58 6.69 5.28
CA LEU A 136 5.89 7.82 6.16
C LEU A 136 4.80 8.04 7.22
N ALA A 137 3.53 7.98 6.81
CA ALA A 137 2.40 8.08 7.72
C ALA A 137 2.33 6.88 8.69
N ALA A 138 2.62 5.67 8.21
CA ALA A 138 2.65 4.46 9.02
C ALA A 138 3.79 4.51 10.07
N LEU A 139 4.98 4.95 9.69
CA LEU A 139 6.09 5.12 10.62
C LEU A 139 5.76 6.13 11.71
N ARG A 140 5.13 7.26 11.33
CA ARG A 140 4.64 8.25 12.31
C ARG A 140 3.66 7.63 13.30
N GLU A 141 2.72 6.81 12.85
CA GLU A 141 1.77 6.11 13.73
C GLU A 141 2.50 5.15 14.69
N LEU A 142 3.60 4.55 14.23
CA LEU A 142 4.46 3.67 15.03
C LEU A 142 5.51 4.43 15.86
N GLY A 143 5.45 5.76 15.90
CA GLY A 143 6.27 6.61 16.77
C GLY A 143 7.55 7.15 16.16
N GLU A 144 7.83 6.89 14.87
CA GLU A 144 8.99 7.44 14.17
C GLU A 144 8.61 8.73 13.44
N THR A 145 9.27 9.84 13.80
CA THR A 145 8.99 11.17 13.25
C THR A 145 10.14 11.81 12.47
N ALA A 146 11.27 11.12 12.39
CA ALA A 146 12.47 11.59 11.68
C ALA A 146 13.16 10.48 10.86
N PRO A 147 12.40 9.68 10.06
CA PRO A 147 12.99 8.55 9.34
C PRO A 147 13.96 9.02 8.26
N THR A 148 14.89 8.15 7.89
CA THR A 148 15.70 8.36 6.69
C THR A 148 14.91 7.92 5.46
N VAL A 149 14.92 8.74 4.40
CA VAL A 149 14.32 8.40 3.12
C VAL A 149 15.40 8.39 2.04
N ALA A 150 15.72 7.22 1.53
CA ALA A 150 16.70 7.05 0.47
C ALA A 150 16.02 7.03 -0.91
N VAL A 151 16.49 7.86 -1.80
CA VAL A 151 15.95 8.03 -3.15
C VAL A 151 17.08 8.06 -4.18
N ARG A 152 16.77 7.62 -5.40
CA ARG A 152 17.74 7.73 -6.50
C ARG A 152 17.98 9.19 -6.90
N ASP A 153 16.94 10.01 -6.88
CA ASP A 153 16.99 11.42 -7.30
C ASP A 153 16.25 12.29 -6.27
N PRO A 154 16.99 13.05 -5.44
CA PRO A 154 16.39 13.96 -4.45
C PRO A 154 15.47 15.02 -5.04
N ALA A 155 15.65 15.43 -6.28
CA ALA A 155 14.76 16.42 -6.94
C ALA A 155 13.32 15.91 -7.09
N ARG A 156 13.09 14.59 -6.99
CA ARG A 156 11.78 13.95 -7.12
C ARG A 156 11.08 13.70 -5.78
N THR A 157 11.48 14.37 -4.71
CA THR A 157 10.92 14.18 -3.36
C THR A 157 9.89 15.23 -2.95
N ALA A 158 9.58 16.22 -3.80
CA ALA A 158 8.69 17.34 -3.45
C ALA A 158 7.36 16.88 -2.83
N ASP A 159 6.74 15.85 -3.38
CA ASP A 159 5.46 15.34 -2.87
C ASP A 159 5.58 14.62 -1.53
N LEU A 160 6.69 13.89 -1.33
CA LEU A 160 6.97 13.22 -0.06
C LEU A 160 7.27 14.27 1.04
N ILE A 161 8.00 15.33 0.72
CA ILE A 161 8.27 16.44 1.64
C ILE A 161 6.96 17.14 2.01
N ALA A 162 6.08 17.45 1.03
CA ALA A 162 4.78 18.02 1.31
C ALA A 162 3.91 17.10 2.20
N THR A 163 4.03 15.78 2.05
CA THR A 163 3.40 14.80 2.94
C THR A 163 4.01 14.88 4.35
N ALA A 164 5.33 14.94 4.44
CA ALA A 164 6.05 15.05 5.71
C ALA A 164 5.62 16.29 6.50
N ASP A 165 5.48 17.43 5.82
CA ASP A 165 5.03 18.69 6.43
C ASP A 165 3.59 18.54 7.00
N ARG A 166 2.65 17.99 6.21
CA ARG A 166 1.28 17.75 6.67
C ARG A 166 1.19 16.78 7.85
N LEU A 167 2.10 15.80 7.89
CA LEU A 167 2.20 14.83 8.98
C LEU A 167 3.03 15.30 10.16
N SER A 168 3.68 16.48 10.09
CA SER A 168 4.66 16.94 11.09
C SER A 168 5.81 15.95 11.31
N VAL A 169 6.30 15.33 10.24
CA VAL A 169 7.44 14.42 10.19
C VAL A 169 8.62 15.14 9.53
N ARG A 170 9.83 14.86 9.95
CA ARG A 170 11.06 15.51 9.44
C ARG A 170 12.02 14.48 8.86
N PRO A 171 11.77 13.94 7.67
CA PRO A 171 12.62 12.92 7.10
C PRO A 171 13.99 13.47 6.70
N ARG A 172 15.04 12.69 6.92
CA ARG A 172 16.36 12.93 6.34
C ARG A 172 16.42 12.34 4.94
N ILE A 173 16.50 13.16 3.91
CA ILE A 173 16.60 12.71 2.52
C ILE A 173 18.04 12.37 2.19
N VAL A 174 18.29 11.18 1.64
CA VAL A 174 19.59 10.70 1.18
C VAL A 174 19.51 10.42 -0.32
N GLY A 175 20.42 11.05 -1.07
CA GLY A 175 20.57 10.82 -2.51
C GLY A 175 21.46 9.60 -2.77
N GLY A 176 20.92 8.60 -3.48
CA GLY A 176 21.62 7.34 -3.73
C GLY A 176 21.28 6.25 -2.69
N LEU A 177 20.82 5.10 -3.17
CA LEU A 177 20.52 3.98 -2.27
C LEU A 177 21.76 3.40 -1.57
N PRO A 178 22.95 3.35 -2.20
CA PRO A 178 24.15 2.89 -1.55
C PRO A 178 24.62 3.78 -0.38
N GLU A 179 24.19 5.03 -0.35
CA GLU A 179 24.58 6.00 0.68
C GLU A 179 23.77 5.91 1.97
N VAL A 180 22.71 5.08 1.99
CA VAL A 180 21.90 4.92 3.19
C VAL A 180 22.65 4.17 4.29
N GLU A 181 22.64 4.73 5.50
CA GLU A 181 23.21 4.08 6.68
C GLU A 181 22.18 3.14 7.32
N LEU A 182 22.61 1.91 7.64
CA LEU A 182 21.78 0.87 8.25
C LEU A 182 22.26 0.48 9.66
N ALA A 183 23.27 1.17 10.20
CA ALA A 183 23.94 0.78 11.44
C ALA A 183 22.99 0.77 12.67
N ASP A 184 22.12 1.75 12.80
CA ASP A 184 21.20 1.89 13.94
C ASP A 184 19.73 1.73 13.54
N THR A 185 19.48 1.09 12.38
CA THR A 185 18.13 0.93 11.82
C THR A 185 17.41 -0.25 12.46
N ASP A 186 16.18 -0.07 12.87
CA ASP A 186 15.29 -1.13 13.35
C ASP A 186 14.22 -1.56 12.33
N LEU A 187 13.94 -0.71 11.33
CA LEU A 187 13.01 -1.02 10.24
C LEU A 187 13.48 -0.45 8.90
N VAL A 188 13.47 -1.26 7.85
CA VAL A 188 13.62 -0.83 6.46
C VAL A 188 12.31 -1.10 5.72
N VAL A 189 11.75 -0.09 5.06
CA VAL A 189 10.55 -0.21 4.22
C VAL A 189 10.95 0.08 2.77
N SER A 190 11.05 -0.98 1.96
CA SER A 190 11.27 -0.84 0.52
C SER A 190 9.94 -0.63 -0.20
N THR A 191 9.79 0.52 -0.85
CA THR A 191 8.63 0.86 -1.69
C THR A 191 9.00 0.94 -3.18
N LEU A 192 10.17 0.42 -3.51
CA LEU A 192 10.76 0.47 -4.85
C LEU A 192 10.14 -0.61 -5.76
N PRO A 193 10.12 -0.38 -7.07
CA PRO A 193 9.75 -1.43 -8.02
C PRO A 193 10.80 -2.56 -8.04
N PRO A 194 10.44 -3.76 -8.56
CA PRO A 194 11.37 -4.88 -8.67
C PRO A 194 12.70 -4.47 -9.32
N GLY A 195 13.82 -4.94 -8.73
CA GLY A 195 15.18 -4.67 -9.21
C GLY A 195 15.78 -3.32 -8.78
N ALA A 196 14.95 -2.35 -8.38
CA ALA A 196 15.45 -1.02 -8.04
C ALA A 196 16.17 -0.95 -6.67
N ALA A 197 15.97 -1.96 -5.81
CA ALA A 197 16.64 -2.08 -4.51
C ALA A 197 17.92 -2.95 -4.56
N ASP A 198 18.29 -3.49 -5.71
CA ASP A 198 19.40 -4.44 -5.84
C ASP A 198 20.75 -3.84 -5.43
N ALA A 199 20.92 -2.53 -5.57
CA ALA A 199 22.11 -1.81 -5.12
C ALA A 199 22.36 -1.90 -3.59
N ILE A 200 21.32 -2.20 -2.80
CA ILE A 200 21.41 -2.38 -1.35
C ILE A 200 21.57 -3.86 -0.97
N SER A 201 21.16 -4.79 -1.82
CA SER A 201 21.14 -6.22 -1.50
C SER A 201 22.51 -6.81 -1.12
N GLY A 202 23.60 -6.23 -1.60
CA GLY A 202 24.97 -6.66 -1.25
C GLY A 202 25.54 -6.03 0.02
N ARG A 203 24.80 -5.19 0.73
CA ARG A 203 25.28 -4.47 1.91
C ARG A 203 25.14 -5.29 3.21
N PRO A 204 25.99 -5.04 4.22
CA PRO A 204 25.80 -5.67 5.52
C PRO A 204 24.54 -5.17 6.23
N TRP A 205 23.97 -6.05 7.06
CA TRP A 205 22.80 -5.78 7.90
C TRP A 205 23.20 -5.82 9.39
N PRO A 206 23.88 -4.79 9.91
CA PRO A 206 24.57 -4.85 11.21
C PRO A 206 23.61 -5.03 12.39
N THR A 207 22.43 -4.40 12.35
CA THR A 207 21.42 -4.46 13.43
C THR A 207 20.34 -5.50 13.19
N ARG A 208 20.38 -6.19 12.05
CA ARG A 208 19.33 -7.12 11.62
C ARG A 208 17.92 -6.50 11.74
N PRO A 209 17.66 -5.38 11.07
CA PRO A 209 16.35 -4.71 11.13
C PRO A 209 15.26 -5.63 10.61
N VAL A 210 14.01 -5.30 10.93
CA VAL A 210 12.88 -5.84 10.14
C VAL A 210 12.90 -5.18 8.77
N VAL A 211 12.72 -5.96 7.72
CA VAL A 211 12.66 -5.46 6.33
C VAL A 211 11.28 -5.73 5.77
N LEU A 212 10.53 -4.69 5.50
CA LEU A 212 9.29 -4.76 4.74
C LEU A 212 9.60 -4.43 3.27
N ASP A 213 9.36 -5.38 2.37
CA ASP A 213 9.47 -5.15 0.94
C ASP A 213 8.09 -5.26 0.30
N VAL A 214 7.59 -4.17 -0.30
CA VAL A 214 6.24 -4.14 -0.90
C VAL A 214 6.13 -4.97 -2.18
N VAL A 215 7.25 -5.40 -2.75
CA VAL A 215 7.27 -6.33 -3.89
C VAL A 215 6.88 -7.72 -3.41
N TYR A 216 6.05 -8.39 -4.19
CA TYR A 216 5.65 -9.78 -3.96
C TYR A 216 5.77 -10.67 -5.22
N THR A 217 6.17 -10.08 -6.34
CA THR A 217 6.42 -10.81 -7.60
C THR A 217 7.45 -10.02 -8.44
N PRO A 218 8.61 -10.64 -8.78
CA PRO A 218 9.10 -11.95 -8.32
C PRO A 218 9.41 -11.95 -6.81
N TRP A 219 9.35 -13.12 -6.17
CA TRP A 219 9.66 -13.27 -4.76
C TRP A 219 10.48 -14.54 -4.47
N PRO A 220 11.48 -14.51 -3.54
CA PRO A 220 11.96 -13.30 -2.86
C PRO A 220 12.72 -12.36 -3.79
N THR A 221 12.72 -11.06 -3.47
CA THR A 221 13.58 -10.09 -4.14
C THR A 221 15.05 -10.27 -3.71
N PRO A 222 16.05 -9.76 -4.47
CA PRO A 222 17.43 -9.75 -4.03
C PRO A 222 17.62 -9.07 -2.66
N LEU A 223 16.89 -7.98 -2.39
CA LEU A 223 16.86 -7.30 -1.10
C LEU A 223 16.37 -8.23 0.02
N ALA A 224 15.21 -8.86 -0.17
CA ALA A 224 14.63 -9.79 0.80
C ALA A 224 15.54 -11.00 1.03
N SER A 225 16.14 -11.57 -0.03
CA SER A 225 17.06 -12.69 0.05
C SER A 225 18.32 -12.36 0.85
N SER A 226 18.92 -11.20 0.59
CA SER A 226 20.10 -10.73 1.31
C SER A 226 19.81 -10.51 2.81
N ALA A 227 18.70 -9.86 3.11
CA ALA A 227 18.30 -9.61 4.49
C ALA A 227 17.98 -10.92 5.24
N LEU A 228 17.28 -11.86 4.61
CA LEU A 228 17.03 -13.21 5.18
C LEU A 228 18.33 -13.96 5.48
N ALA A 229 19.29 -13.95 4.55
CA ALA A 229 20.59 -14.59 4.73
C ALA A 229 21.38 -14.01 5.89
N ALA A 230 21.18 -12.71 6.19
CA ALA A 230 21.77 -12.02 7.34
C ALA A 230 21.00 -12.22 8.66
N GLY A 231 19.87 -12.94 8.64
CA GLY A 231 19.05 -13.22 9.82
C GLY A 231 18.07 -12.08 10.16
N CYS A 232 17.75 -11.21 9.20
CA CYS A 232 16.68 -10.22 9.35
C CYS A 232 15.30 -10.88 9.27
N GLN A 233 14.33 -10.32 9.99
CA GLN A 233 12.93 -10.67 9.80
C GLN A 233 12.38 -9.95 8.56
N ILE A 234 11.65 -10.67 7.70
CA ILE A 234 11.07 -10.11 6.49
C ILE A 234 9.55 -10.04 6.58
N VAL A 235 9.00 -8.89 6.22
CA VAL A 235 7.58 -8.67 5.99
C VAL A 235 7.36 -8.51 4.49
N SER A 236 6.62 -9.44 3.90
CA SER A 236 6.34 -9.42 2.46
C SER A 236 5.25 -8.42 2.11
N GLY A 237 5.30 -7.87 0.91
CA GLY A 237 4.24 -7.04 0.33
C GLY A 237 2.87 -7.72 0.29
N LEU A 238 2.81 -9.05 0.35
CA LEU A 238 1.55 -9.78 0.49
C LEU A 238 0.83 -9.49 1.80
N ALA A 239 1.56 -9.28 2.91
CA ALA A 239 0.95 -8.90 4.18
C ALA A 239 0.31 -7.51 4.08
N VAL A 240 1.00 -6.54 3.48
CA VAL A 240 0.45 -5.20 3.23
C VAL A 240 -0.77 -5.28 2.30
N LEU A 241 -0.67 -6.07 1.22
CA LEU A 241 -1.76 -6.27 0.27
C LEU A 241 -3.01 -6.86 0.95
N LEU A 242 -2.83 -7.82 1.85
CA LEU A 242 -3.93 -8.42 2.62
C LEU A 242 -4.59 -7.37 3.52
N HIS A 243 -3.81 -6.71 4.37
CA HIS A 243 -4.36 -5.81 5.38
C HIS A 243 -5.00 -4.55 4.78
N GLN A 244 -4.45 -3.98 3.70
CA GLN A 244 -5.10 -2.87 3.01
C GLN A 244 -6.42 -3.31 2.34
N ALA A 245 -6.51 -4.56 1.84
CA ALA A 245 -7.74 -5.09 1.29
C ALA A 245 -8.79 -5.40 2.36
N VAL A 246 -8.38 -5.81 3.57
CA VAL A 246 -9.26 -5.91 4.74
C VAL A 246 -9.98 -4.58 4.98
N ALA A 247 -9.23 -3.49 5.11
CA ALA A 247 -9.81 -2.16 5.29
C ALA A 247 -10.74 -1.75 4.13
N GLN A 248 -10.36 -2.08 2.89
CA GLN A 248 -11.21 -1.82 1.71
C GLN A 248 -12.53 -2.60 1.75
N VAL A 249 -12.50 -3.88 2.12
CA VAL A 249 -13.72 -4.69 2.28
C VAL A 249 -14.64 -4.07 3.32
N GLU A 250 -14.09 -3.66 4.46
CA GLU A 250 -14.87 -3.02 5.53
C GLU A 250 -15.51 -1.71 5.09
N LEU A 251 -14.74 -0.84 4.43
CA LEU A 251 -15.24 0.43 3.89
C LEU A 251 -16.33 0.25 2.83
N MET A 252 -16.17 -0.73 1.93
CA MET A 252 -17.11 -0.94 0.81
C MET A 252 -18.37 -1.72 1.22
N THR A 253 -18.25 -2.62 2.21
CA THR A 253 -19.35 -3.51 2.59
C THR A 253 -20.05 -3.12 3.89
N GLY A 254 -19.40 -2.34 4.73
CA GLY A 254 -19.85 -2.02 6.11
C GLY A 254 -19.80 -3.24 7.05
N ARG A 255 -19.05 -4.30 6.70
CA ARG A 255 -18.94 -5.55 7.49
C ARG A 255 -17.48 -5.82 7.83
N CYS A 256 -17.23 -6.42 9.00
CA CYS A 256 -15.91 -6.90 9.38
C CYS A 256 -15.37 -7.87 8.33
N ALA A 257 -14.17 -7.65 7.87
CA ALA A 257 -13.55 -8.47 6.83
C ALA A 257 -13.12 -9.85 7.38
N PRO A 258 -13.38 -10.94 6.67
CA PRO A 258 -13.01 -12.29 7.06
C PRO A 258 -11.53 -12.57 6.72
N ILE A 259 -10.61 -11.97 7.47
CA ILE A 259 -9.16 -11.94 7.18
C ILE A 259 -8.57 -13.35 7.00
N ALA A 260 -9.03 -14.35 7.77
CA ALA A 260 -8.53 -15.72 7.68
C ALA A 260 -8.81 -16.34 6.30
N GLN A 261 -10.02 -16.15 5.77
CA GLN A 261 -10.42 -16.65 4.47
C GLN A 261 -9.73 -15.88 3.33
N MET A 262 -9.56 -14.57 3.50
CA MET A 262 -8.81 -13.72 2.56
C MET A 262 -7.35 -14.18 2.49
N ARG A 263 -6.70 -14.44 3.63
CA ARG A 263 -5.33 -14.94 3.72
C ARG A 263 -5.17 -16.28 3.03
N ALA A 264 -6.03 -17.24 3.35
CA ALA A 264 -5.99 -18.58 2.75
C ALA A 264 -6.13 -18.52 1.22
N ALA A 265 -7.02 -17.66 0.70
CA ALA A 265 -7.19 -17.46 -0.73
C ALA A 265 -5.95 -16.81 -1.39
N LEU A 266 -5.33 -15.83 -0.72
CA LEU A 266 -4.10 -15.18 -1.16
C LEU A 266 -2.95 -16.18 -1.27
N GLU A 267 -2.73 -16.98 -0.23
CA GLU A 267 -1.68 -18.01 -0.19
C GLU A 267 -1.89 -19.07 -1.27
N ALA A 268 -3.13 -19.53 -1.48
CA ALA A 268 -3.44 -20.47 -2.54
C ALA A 268 -3.13 -19.87 -3.93
N ALA A 269 -3.49 -18.62 -4.17
CA ALA A 269 -3.24 -17.94 -5.44
C ALA A 269 -1.74 -17.70 -5.70
N VAL A 270 -0.94 -17.48 -4.66
CA VAL A 270 0.53 -17.33 -4.80
C VAL A 270 1.20 -18.68 -5.10
N ARG A 271 0.75 -19.76 -4.46
CA ARG A 271 1.29 -21.13 -4.75
C ARG A 271 0.98 -21.62 -6.16
N SER A 272 -0.04 -21.09 -6.81
CA SER A 272 -0.47 -21.51 -8.16
C SER A 272 0.16 -20.69 -9.30
N ARG A 273 1.00 -19.69 -8.99
CA ARG A 273 1.75 -18.88 -9.96
C ARG A 273 3.16 -19.39 -10.20
#